data_0d6a5241c23570717c0cf07093fd1856
#
_entry.id   0d6a5241c23570717c0cf07093fd1856
#
_cell.length_a   1.000
_cell.length_b   1.000
_cell.length_c   1.000
_cell.angle_alpha   90.00
_cell.angle_beta   90.00
_cell.angle_gamma   90.00
#
_symmetry.space_group_name_H-M   'P 1'
#
loop_
_entity.id
_entity.type
_entity.pdbx_description
1 polymer ?
#
loop_
_entity_poly.entity_id
_entity_poly.type
_entity_poly.pdbx_seq_one_letter_code
_entity_poly.pdbx_strand_id
1 'polypeptide(L)'
;MSKGKLIVLEGIDGSGKSAQYRRLCARMEKQNLDYNHIVFPRYDKESSALVRMYLSGQFGSHPGDVNPYAASTFYAVDRFASYREDWGKIYENGGLILSDRYTTSNAVHQGSKLPPEELPEFFAWLYDLEYNKMGLPKPDMVIYLDVDVETSLSRMARRQQNTNTKADIHEQDVEYLQRCLMTARRAADYYGWVSIDYLKDGVERDVDEKNQEIFDIILRELGNK
;
A
#
# COMPACT_ATOMS: atom_id res chain seq x y z
N MET A 1 -13.82 22.10 12.54
CA MET A 1 -12.87 22.06 11.41
C MET A 1 -13.10 20.76 10.65
N SER A 2 -13.00 20.75 9.33
CA SER A 2 -13.08 19.50 8.54
C SER A 2 -11.84 18.65 8.83
N LYS A 3 -12.02 17.32 8.88
CA LYS A 3 -10.89 16.39 8.94
C LYS A 3 -10.01 16.59 7.69
N GLY A 4 -8.75 16.17 7.79
CA GLY A 4 -7.80 16.18 6.69
C GLY A 4 -8.16 15.21 5.57
N LYS A 5 -7.26 15.09 4.62
CA LYS A 5 -7.33 14.12 3.53
C LYS A 5 -6.24 13.07 3.69
N LEU A 6 -6.60 11.80 3.50
CA LEU A 6 -5.66 10.67 3.48
C LEU A 6 -5.65 10.06 2.08
N ILE A 7 -4.53 10.20 1.39
CA ILE A 7 -4.31 9.64 0.06
C ILE A 7 -3.28 8.52 0.16
N VAL A 8 -3.62 7.35 -0.36
CA VAL A 8 -2.78 6.15 -0.30
C VAL A 8 -2.27 5.80 -1.69
N LEU A 9 -0.98 5.54 -1.82
CA LEU A 9 -0.40 4.91 -2.98
C LEU A 9 -0.21 3.41 -2.70
N GLU A 10 -0.87 2.57 -3.50
CA GLU A 10 -0.84 1.11 -3.37
C GLU A 10 -0.28 0.43 -4.62
N GLY A 11 0.23 -0.77 -4.46
CA GLY A 11 0.75 -1.60 -5.54
C GLY A 11 1.55 -2.78 -5.00
N ILE A 12 1.57 -3.87 -5.75
CA ILE A 12 2.36 -5.06 -5.40
C ILE A 12 3.87 -4.75 -5.41
N ASP A 13 4.67 -5.66 -4.87
CA ASP A 13 6.11 -5.52 -4.92
C ASP A 13 6.59 -5.51 -6.38
N GLY A 14 7.58 -4.68 -6.69
CA GLY A 14 8.01 -4.45 -8.07
C GLY A 14 7.12 -3.53 -8.93
N SER A 15 5.97 -3.05 -8.43
CA SER A 15 5.09 -2.13 -9.19
C SER A 15 5.73 -0.77 -9.52
N GLY A 16 6.86 -0.43 -8.89
CA GLY A 16 7.48 0.88 -9.02
C GLY A 16 6.93 1.93 -8.05
N LYS A 17 6.08 1.51 -7.10
CA LYS A 17 5.41 2.36 -6.12
C LYS A 17 6.37 3.32 -5.41
N SER A 18 7.48 2.84 -4.84
CA SER A 18 8.44 3.69 -4.12
C SER A 18 9.11 4.74 -5.01
N ALA A 19 9.28 4.46 -6.32
CA ALA A 19 9.80 5.45 -7.26
C ALA A 19 8.76 6.54 -7.55
N GLN A 20 7.50 6.14 -7.76
CA GLN A 20 6.38 7.07 -7.94
C GLN A 20 6.14 7.92 -6.69
N TYR A 21 6.18 7.30 -5.51
CA TYR A 21 5.99 7.99 -4.25
C TYR A 21 7.04 9.09 -4.03
N ARG A 22 8.33 8.79 -4.20
CA ARG A 22 9.39 9.79 -4.07
C ARG A 22 9.25 10.95 -5.06
N ARG A 23 8.88 10.66 -6.32
CA ARG A 23 8.63 11.70 -7.32
C ARG A 23 7.43 12.56 -6.96
N LEU A 24 6.39 11.93 -6.45
CA LEU A 24 5.19 12.62 -5.99
C LEU A 24 5.50 13.58 -4.84
N CYS A 25 6.26 13.14 -3.83
CA CYS A 25 6.73 14.00 -2.75
C CYS A 25 7.50 15.20 -3.29
N ALA A 26 8.48 14.98 -4.18
CA ALA A 26 9.25 16.05 -4.78
C ALA A 26 8.39 17.05 -5.59
N ARG A 27 7.33 16.58 -6.26
CA ARG A 27 6.36 17.46 -6.95
C ARG A 27 5.55 18.30 -5.98
N MET A 28 5.06 17.67 -4.89
CA MET A 28 4.30 18.39 -3.86
C MET A 28 5.14 19.50 -3.23
N GLU A 29 6.41 19.22 -2.89
CA GLU A 29 7.36 20.19 -2.37
C GLU A 29 7.58 21.35 -3.38
N LYS A 30 7.80 21.03 -4.65
CA LYS A 30 7.99 22.03 -5.71
C LYS A 30 6.77 22.94 -5.90
N GLN A 31 5.57 22.44 -5.63
CA GLN A 31 4.31 23.19 -5.70
C GLN A 31 3.96 23.88 -4.37
N ASN A 32 4.83 23.80 -3.36
CA ASN A 32 4.61 24.34 -2.01
C ASN A 32 3.29 23.82 -1.37
N LEU A 33 2.92 22.59 -1.67
CA LEU A 33 1.79 21.93 -1.01
C LEU A 33 2.20 21.49 0.40
N ASP A 34 1.42 21.88 1.39
CA ASP A 34 1.62 21.41 2.77
C ASP A 34 1.04 19.99 2.90
N TYR A 35 1.90 19.01 3.18
CA TYR A 35 1.52 17.61 3.34
C TYR A 35 2.45 16.89 4.31
N ASN A 36 1.96 15.81 4.88
CA ASN A 36 2.77 14.88 5.66
C ASN A 36 2.82 13.54 4.95
N HIS A 37 4.02 12.96 4.86
CA HIS A 37 4.20 11.65 4.28
C HIS A 37 4.39 10.58 5.36
N ILE A 38 3.76 9.44 5.15
CA ILE A 38 3.88 8.25 6.01
C ILE A 38 4.14 7.02 5.15
N VAL A 39 4.84 6.04 5.73
CA VAL A 39 5.20 4.78 5.04
C VAL A 39 4.93 3.62 5.98
N PHE A 40 4.33 2.55 5.45
CA PHE A 40 4.09 1.31 6.20
C PHE A 40 4.74 0.10 5.53
N PRO A 41 5.23 -0.88 6.34
CA PRO A 41 5.39 -0.84 7.78
C PRO A 41 6.48 0.13 8.24
N ARG A 42 6.41 0.60 9.49
CA ARG A 42 7.46 1.42 10.11
C ARG A 42 8.55 0.52 10.70
N TYR A 43 9.41 -0.02 9.86
CA TYR A 43 10.40 -1.04 10.27
C TYR A 43 11.36 -0.62 11.39
N ASP A 44 11.56 0.67 11.59
CA ASP A 44 12.39 1.29 12.62
C ASP A 44 11.70 1.43 13.98
N LYS A 45 10.38 1.16 14.06
CA LYS A 45 9.57 1.31 15.27
C LYS A 45 9.26 -0.04 15.93
N GLU A 46 9.13 -0.02 17.26
CA GLU A 46 8.78 -1.21 18.04
C GLU A 46 7.36 -1.73 17.70
N SER A 47 6.46 -0.85 17.29
CA SER A 47 5.10 -1.23 16.88
C SER A 47 5.07 -2.22 15.71
N SER A 48 6.12 -2.27 14.88
CA SER A 48 6.28 -3.22 13.76
C SER A 48 7.07 -4.48 14.11
N ALA A 49 7.36 -4.76 15.38
CA ALA A 49 8.16 -5.91 15.78
C ALA A 49 7.59 -7.23 15.25
N LEU A 50 6.27 -7.46 15.40
CA LEU A 50 5.61 -8.66 14.89
C LEU A 50 5.64 -8.75 13.36
N VAL A 51 5.59 -7.62 12.66
CA VAL A 51 5.74 -7.56 11.20
C VAL A 51 7.16 -8.03 10.81
N ARG A 52 8.19 -7.53 11.49
CA ARG A 52 9.58 -7.96 11.23
C ARG A 52 9.78 -9.45 11.50
N MET A 53 9.24 -9.97 12.61
CA MET A 53 9.29 -11.40 12.95
C MET A 53 8.58 -12.25 11.88
N TYR A 54 7.41 -11.82 11.43
CA TYR A 54 6.66 -12.51 10.38
C TYR A 54 7.44 -12.53 9.05
N LEU A 55 7.89 -11.38 8.57
CA LEU A 55 8.59 -11.27 7.29
C LEU A 55 9.97 -11.96 7.29
N SER A 56 10.60 -12.08 8.45
CA SER A 56 11.86 -12.84 8.60
C SER A 56 11.66 -14.36 8.72
N GLY A 57 10.41 -14.84 8.66
CA GLY A 57 10.09 -16.26 8.71
C GLY A 57 10.09 -16.89 10.10
N GLN A 58 10.06 -16.10 11.20
CA GLN A 58 10.02 -16.66 12.57
C GLN A 58 8.70 -17.36 12.90
N PHE A 59 7.62 -17.06 12.18
CA PHE A 59 6.32 -17.69 12.34
C PHE A 59 5.99 -18.72 11.25
N GLY A 60 6.96 -19.05 10.41
CA GLY A 60 6.84 -19.95 9.27
C GLY A 60 7.59 -19.41 8.05
N SER A 61 8.05 -20.31 7.18
CA SER A 61 8.90 -19.96 6.03
C SER A 61 8.14 -19.54 4.79
N HIS A 62 6.81 -19.73 4.78
CA HIS A 62 5.95 -19.36 3.67
C HIS A 62 4.87 -18.36 4.12
N PRO A 63 4.41 -17.46 3.21
CA PRO A 63 3.35 -16.50 3.52
C PRO A 63 2.09 -17.14 4.11
N GLY A 64 1.74 -18.36 3.67
CA GLY A 64 0.58 -19.10 4.09
C GLY A 64 0.65 -19.73 5.49
N ASP A 65 1.83 -19.81 6.11
CA ASP A 65 2.01 -20.43 7.43
C ASP A 65 1.32 -19.62 8.55
N VAL A 66 1.09 -18.33 8.32
CA VAL A 66 0.31 -17.48 9.23
C VAL A 66 -1.00 -17.12 8.54
N ASN A 67 -2.12 -17.39 9.21
CA ASN A 67 -3.42 -17.09 8.62
C ASN A 67 -3.59 -15.58 8.36
N PRO A 68 -4.41 -15.18 7.36
CA PRO A 68 -4.52 -13.79 6.92
C PRO A 68 -5.05 -12.85 7.99
N TYR A 69 -5.93 -13.31 8.87
CA TYR A 69 -6.50 -12.50 9.94
C TYR A 69 -5.45 -12.17 11.00
N ALA A 70 -4.68 -13.16 11.48
CA ALA A 70 -3.60 -12.94 12.44
C ALA A 70 -2.52 -12.04 11.86
N ALA A 71 -2.03 -12.32 10.64
CA ALA A 71 -1.03 -11.48 10.00
C ALA A 71 -1.50 -10.04 9.80
N SER A 72 -2.78 -9.83 9.45
CA SER A 72 -3.36 -8.48 9.31
C SER A 72 -3.28 -7.67 10.60
N THR A 73 -3.45 -8.31 11.77
CA THR A 73 -3.38 -7.60 13.04
C THR A 73 -1.99 -7.06 13.35
N PHE A 74 -0.92 -7.72 12.90
CA PHE A 74 0.46 -7.24 13.11
C PHE A 74 0.68 -5.87 12.45
N TYR A 75 0.20 -5.72 11.23
CA TYR A 75 0.27 -4.46 10.49
C TYR A 75 -0.71 -3.41 11.02
N ALA A 76 -1.90 -3.84 11.46
CA ALA A 76 -2.92 -2.95 11.99
C ALA A 76 -2.45 -2.25 13.28
N VAL A 77 -1.73 -2.96 14.17
CA VAL A 77 -1.14 -2.39 15.39
C VAL A 77 -0.09 -1.33 15.06
N ASP A 78 0.75 -1.55 14.05
CA ASP A 78 1.74 -0.56 13.62
C ASP A 78 1.06 0.71 13.05
N ARG A 79 0.00 0.55 12.26
CA ARG A 79 -0.80 1.69 11.76
C ARG A 79 -1.46 2.47 12.88
N PHE A 80 -2.04 1.77 13.85
CA PHE A 80 -2.68 2.39 15.00
C PHE A 80 -1.68 3.21 15.84
N ALA A 81 -0.51 2.63 16.13
CA ALA A 81 0.55 3.33 16.85
C ALA A 81 1.00 4.59 16.08
N SER A 82 1.23 4.47 14.76
CA SER A 82 1.58 5.60 13.91
C SER A 82 0.53 6.71 13.94
N TYR A 83 -0.76 6.35 13.82
CA TYR A 83 -1.84 7.32 13.90
C TYR A 83 -1.84 8.09 15.22
N ARG A 84 -1.62 7.39 16.34
CA ARG A 84 -1.63 8.00 17.68
C ARG A 84 -0.40 8.86 17.96
N GLU A 85 0.77 8.45 17.45
CA GLU A 85 2.06 9.08 17.77
C GLU A 85 2.42 10.20 16.79
N ASP A 86 2.20 9.98 15.48
CA ASP A 86 2.82 10.80 14.43
C ASP A 86 1.81 11.74 13.76
N TRP A 87 0.82 11.20 13.06
CA TRP A 87 0.04 11.97 12.08
C TRP A 87 -1.43 12.22 12.43
N GLY A 88 -1.97 11.56 13.45
CA GLY A 88 -3.40 11.67 13.77
C GLY A 88 -3.84 13.10 14.07
N LYS A 89 -3.05 13.85 14.86
CA LYS A 89 -3.35 15.25 15.15
C LYS A 89 -3.33 16.15 13.92
N ILE A 90 -2.39 15.87 12.99
CA ILE A 90 -2.29 16.62 11.74
C ILE A 90 -3.54 16.38 10.91
N TYR A 91 -3.94 15.11 10.75
CA TYR A 91 -5.15 14.72 10.02
C TYR A 91 -6.41 15.33 10.66
N GLU A 92 -6.57 15.26 11.97
CA GLU A 92 -7.73 15.81 12.67
C GLU A 92 -7.84 17.33 12.56
N ASN A 93 -6.72 18.03 12.35
CA ASN A 93 -6.66 19.47 12.12
C ASN A 93 -6.75 19.89 10.63
N GLY A 94 -7.11 18.97 9.74
CA GLY A 94 -7.34 19.30 8.33
C GLY A 94 -6.13 19.10 7.41
N GLY A 95 -5.03 18.50 7.92
CA GLY A 95 -3.80 18.29 7.15
C GLY A 95 -3.93 17.19 6.09
N LEU A 96 -3.13 17.31 5.03
CA LEU A 96 -3.00 16.31 3.98
C LEU A 96 -1.99 15.24 4.39
N ILE A 97 -2.39 13.99 4.31
CA ILE A 97 -1.54 12.82 4.56
C ILE A 97 -1.38 12.03 3.26
N LEU A 98 -0.14 11.84 2.85
CA LEU A 98 0.22 10.95 1.74
C LEU A 98 0.86 9.69 2.31
N SER A 99 0.28 8.53 2.02
CA SER A 99 0.75 7.24 2.55
C SER A 99 1.31 6.33 1.45
N ASP A 100 2.52 5.81 1.67
CA ASP A 100 3.03 4.64 0.93
C ASP A 100 2.58 3.39 1.67
N ARG A 101 1.58 2.67 1.13
CA ARG A 101 0.84 1.57 1.75
C ARG A 101 -0.05 2.02 2.93
N TYR A 102 -1.06 1.20 3.21
CA TYR A 102 -1.97 1.39 4.34
C TYR A 102 -2.70 0.06 4.62
N THR A 103 -3.94 0.11 5.13
CA THR A 103 -4.85 -1.04 5.28
C THR A 103 -5.02 -1.80 3.95
N THR A 104 -4.96 -1.08 2.85
CA THR A 104 -5.00 -1.58 1.47
C THR A 104 -4.00 -2.70 1.21
N SER A 105 -2.78 -2.61 1.76
CA SER A 105 -1.79 -3.68 1.63
C SER A 105 -2.19 -4.98 2.32
N ASN A 106 -2.96 -4.93 3.41
CA ASN A 106 -3.52 -6.14 4.01
C ASN A 106 -4.58 -6.78 3.10
N ALA A 107 -5.43 -5.95 2.46
CA ALA A 107 -6.41 -6.46 1.49
C ALA A 107 -5.71 -7.23 0.36
N VAL A 108 -4.60 -6.71 -0.15
CA VAL A 108 -3.80 -7.34 -1.21
C VAL A 108 -3.06 -8.57 -0.71
N HIS A 109 -2.13 -8.38 0.23
CA HIS A 109 -1.15 -9.39 0.62
C HIS A 109 -1.73 -10.47 1.53
N GLN A 110 -2.62 -10.13 2.43
CA GLN A 110 -3.24 -11.12 3.29
C GLN A 110 -4.46 -11.76 2.61
N GLY A 111 -5.23 -11.00 1.85
CA GLY A 111 -6.32 -11.52 1.03
C GLY A 111 -5.85 -12.57 0.01
N SER A 112 -4.65 -12.41 -0.57
CA SER A 112 -4.10 -13.37 -1.53
C SER A 112 -3.87 -14.80 -1.00
N LYS A 113 -3.98 -15.00 0.31
CA LYS A 113 -3.89 -16.30 0.97
C LYS A 113 -5.24 -17.04 1.00
N LEU A 114 -6.32 -16.36 0.69
CA LEU A 114 -7.67 -16.88 0.71
C LEU A 114 -8.14 -17.26 -0.70
N PRO A 115 -9.05 -18.22 -0.81
CA PRO A 115 -9.73 -18.48 -2.06
C PRO A 115 -10.57 -17.25 -2.48
N PRO A 116 -10.77 -17.04 -3.79
CA PRO A 116 -11.45 -15.86 -4.32
C PRO A 116 -12.83 -15.57 -3.78
N GLU A 117 -13.59 -16.61 -3.42
CA GLU A 117 -14.94 -16.52 -2.89
C GLU A 117 -15.00 -15.99 -1.46
N GLU A 118 -13.92 -16.10 -0.69
CA GLU A 118 -13.82 -15.61 0.69
C GLU A 118 -13.34 -14.16 0.76
N LEU A 119 -12.85 -13.59 -0.34
CA LEU A 119 -12.31 -12.23 -0.36
C LEU A 119 -13.33 -11.15 0.08
N PRO A 120 -14.60 -11.17 -0.33
CA PRO A 120 -15.56 -10.15 0.10
C PRO A 120 -15.76 -10.14 1.62
N GLU A 121 -15.81 -11.29 2.27
CA GLU A 121 -15.92 -11.40 3.72
C GLU A 121 -14.66 -10.88 4.42
N PHE A 122 -13.49 -11.27 3.92
CA PHE A 122 -12.22 -10.78 4.44
C PHE A 122 -12.08 -9.26 4.30
N PHE A 123 -12.47 -8.69 3.16
CA PHE A 123 -12.43 -7.24 2.94
C PHE A 123 -13.38 -6.50 3.88
N ALA A 124 -14.57 -7.03 4.10
CA ALA A 124 -15.52 -6.47 5.06
C ALA A 124 -15.00 -6.54 6.51
N TRP A 125 -14.41 -7.68 6.88
CA TRP A 125 -13.77 -7.85 8.20
C TRP A 125 -12.61 -6.87 8.40
N LEU A 126 -11.73 -6.74 7.41
CA LEU A 126 -10.58 -5.84 7.47
C LEU A 126 -11.03 -4.38 7.63
N TYR A 127 -12.05 -3.98 6.89
CA TYR A 127 -12.67 -2.67 7.01
C TYR A 127 -13.23 -2.44 8.41
N ASP A 128 -13.97 -3.40 8.96
CA ASP A 128 -14.55 -3.29 10.30
C ASP A 128 -13.47 -3.22 11.38
N LEU A 129 -12.44 -4.07 11.29
CA LEU A 129 -11.34 -4.08 12.24
C LEU A 129 -10.65 -2.71 12.30
N GLU A 130 -10.15 -2.22 11.17
CA GLU A 130 -9.26 -1.07 11.20
C GLU A 130 -10.02 0.27 11.26
N TYR A 131 -11.10 0.42 10.51
CA TYR A 131 -11.80 1.70 10.46
C TYR A 131 -12.87 1.86 11.54
N ASN A 132 -13.62 0.80 11.88
CA ASN A 132 -14.68 0.88 12.87
C ASN A 132 -14.19 0.57 14.29
N LYS A 133 -13.42 -0.53 14.48
CA LYS A 133 -13.01 -0.96 15.83
C LYS A 133 -11.77 -0.25 16.32
N MET A 134 -10.74 -0.10 15.47
CA MET A 134 -9.51 0.61 15.84
C MET A 134 -9.63 2.12 15.63
N GLY A 135 -10.62 2.59 14.87
CA GLY A 135 -10.89 4.01 14.62
C GLY A 135 -9.84 4.69 13.75
N LEU A 136 -9.14 3.93 12.92
CA LEU A 136 -8.22 4.50 11.93
C LEU A 136 -9.00 5.26 10.85
N PRO A 137 -8.48 6.38 10.31
CA PRO A 137 -9.10 7.06 9.19
C PRO A 137 -9.20 6.16 7.96
N LYS A 138 -10.36 6.15 7.31
CA LYS A 138 -10.50 5.57 5.98
C LYS A 138 -9.80 6.49 4.97
N PRO A 139 -9.06 5.94 3.98
CA PRO A 139 -8.53 6.75 2.88
C PRO A 139 -9.64 7.49 2.12
N ASP A 140 -9.42 8.76 1.82
CA ASP A 140 -10.27 9.52 0.90
C ASP A 140 -10.05 9.05 -0.54
N MET A 141 -8.82 8.67 -0.86
CA MET A 141 -8.44 8.14 -2.17
C MET A 141 -7.35 7.08 -2.03
N VAL A 142 -7.46 6.03 -2.84
CA VAL A 142 -6.40 5.03 -3.04
C VAL A 142 -6.05 5.02 -4.51
N ILE A 143 -4.77 5.21 -4.82
CA ILE A 143 -4.22 5.11 -6.17
C ILE A 143 -3.45 3.81 -6.26
N TYR A 144 -3.93 2.90 -7.09
CA TYR A 144 -3.36 1.58 -7.28
C TYR A 144 -2.54 1.53 -8.58
N LEU A 145 -1.26 1.15 -8.45
CA LEU A 145 -0.37 0.96 -9.59
C LEU A 145 -0.53 -0.47 -10.10
N ASP A 146 -1.31 -0.64 -11.16
CA ASP A 146 -1.52 -1.94 -11.80
C ASP A 146 -0.36 -2.28 -12.74
N VAL A 147 0.37 -3.33 -12.41
CA VAL A 147 1.54 -3.83 -13.16
C VAL A 147 1.37 -5.33 -13.37
N ASP A 148 1.81 -5.85 -14.51
CA ASP A 148 1.85 -7.29 -14.72
C ASP A 148 2.95 -7.99 -13.91
N VAL A 149 2.80 -9.30 -13.73
CA VAL A 149 3.72 -10.10 -12.91
C VAL A 149 5.13 -10.14 -13.51
N GLU A 150 5.26 -10.23 -14.83
CA GLU A 150 6.55 -10.31 -15.51
C GLU A 150 7.38 -9.05 -15.26
N THR A 151 6.76 -7.88 -15.44
CA THR A 151 7.38 -6.58 -15.14
C THR A 151 7.75 -6.47 -13.66
N SER A 152 6.86 -6.90 -12.76
CA SER A 152 7.10 -6.91 -11.31
C SER A 152 8.34 -7.74 -10.95
N LEU A 153 8.41 -8.98 -11.41
CA LEU A 153 9.53 -9.90 -11.15
C LEU A 153 10.84 -9.36 -11.72
N SER A 154 10.83 -8.85 -12.96
CA SER A 154 12.02 -8.27 -13.60
C SER A 154 12.61 -7.11 -12.76
N ARG A 155 11.76 -6.26 -12.23
CA ARG A 155 12.16 -5.12 -11.40
C ARG A 155 12.66 -5.54 -10.02
N MET A 156 12.03 -6.54 -9.42
CA MET A 156 12.48 -7.10 -8.14
C MET A 156 13.86 -7.71 -8.28
N ALA A 157 14.10 -8.50 -9.31
CA ALA A 157 15.42 -9.08 -9.60
C ALA A 157 16.50 -7.99 -9.79
N ARG A 158 16.19 -6.93 -10.57
CA ARG A 158 17.10 -5.80 -10.76
C ARG A 158 17.38 -5.04 -9.45
N ARG A 159 16.36 -4.86 -8.59
CA ARG A 159 16.55 -4.23 -7.28
C ARG A 159 17.49 -5.05 -6.40
N GLN A 160 17.28 -6.36 -6.29
CA GLN A 160 18.12 -7.25 -5.48
C GLN A 160 19.59 -7.23 -5.91
N GLN A 161 19.85 -7.25 -7.24
CA GLN A 161 21.20 -7.11 -7.77
C GLN A 161 21.87 -5.78 -7.38
N ASN A 162 21.11 -4.69 -7.37
CA ASN A 162 21.64 -3.35 -7.11
C ASN A 162 21.83 -3.04 -5.61
N THR A 163 21.06 -3.67 -4.72
CA THR A 163 21.04 -3.33 -3.29
C THR A 163 21.64 -4.42 -2.41
N ASN A 164 21.95 -5.60 -2.95
CA ASN A 164 22.39 -6.78 -2.22
C ASN A 164 21.48 -7.15 -1.02
N THR A 165 20.18 -6.79 -1.10
CA THR A 165 19.18 -7.10 -0.09
C THR A 165 18.63 -8.50 -0.29
N LYS A 166 18.47 -9.26 0.81
CA LYS A 166 17.77 -10.56 0.75
C LYS A 166 16.26 -10.31 0.55
N ALA A 167 15.65 -11.13 -0.33
CA ALA A 167 14.21 -11.18 -0.48
C ALA A 167 13.57 -11.69 0.84
N ASP A 168 12.45 -11.10 1.24
CA ASP A 168 11.62 -11.62 2.33
C ASP A 168 10.76 -12.82 1.85
N ILE A 169 9.96 -13.39 2.76
CA ILE A 169 9.13 -14.56 2.44
C ILE A 169 8.08 -14.28 1.36
N HIS A 170 7.65 -13.03 1.19
CA HIS A 170 6.69 -12.62 0.16
C HIS A 170 7.34 -12.51 -1.22
N GLU A 171 8.55 -11.98 -1.29
CA GLU A 171 9.27 -11.75 -2.54
C GLU A 171 9.83 -13.02 -3.17
N GLN A 172 9.96 -14.11 -2.41
CA GLN A 172 10.53 -15.38 -2.87
C GLN A 172 9.50 -16.28 -3.56
N ASP A 173 8.21 -16.03 -3.40
CA ASP A 173 7.12 -16.88 -3.88
C ASP A 173 6.40 -16.25 -5.09
N VAL A 174 6.72 -16.73 -6.29
CA VAL A 174 6.15 -16.22 -7.56
C VAL A 174 4.63 -16.47 -7.65
N GLU A 175 4.16 -17.63 -7.18
CA GLU A 175 2.72 -17.94 -7.18
C GLU A 175 1.98 -17.01 -6.21
N TYR A 176 2.60 -16.72 -5.09
CA TYR A 176 2.05 -15.73 -4.14
C TYR A 176 1.94 -14.35 -4.78
N LEU A 177 2.96 -13.89 -5.53
CA LEU A 177 2.89 -12.61 -6.25
C LEU A 177 1.79 -12.57 -7.30
N GLN A 178 1.57 -13.68 -8.02
CA GLN A 178 0.44 -13.79 -8.97
C GLN A 178 -0.90 -13.67 -8.25
N ARG A 179 -1.06 -14.36 -7.11
CA ARG A 179 -2.26 -14.23 -6.27
C ARG A 179 -2.43 -12.81 -5.74
N CYS A 180 -1.34 -12.15 -5.32
CA CYS A 180 -1.38 -10.74 -4.88
C CYS A 180 -1.89 -9.82 -5.98
N LEU A 181 -1.44 -9.98 -7.24
CA LEU A 181 -1.92 -9.18 -8.36
C LEU A 181 -3.43 -9.35 -8.59
N MET A 182 -3.89 -10.62 -8.65
CA MET A 182 -5.32 -10.90 -8.82
C MET A 182 -6.17 -10.34 -7.68
N THR A 183 -5.68 -10.48 -6.45
CA THR A 183 -6.35 -9.95 -5.26
C THR A 183 -6.35 -8.44 -5.23
N ALA A 184 -5.25 -7.78 -5.67
CA ALA A 184 -5.16 -6.32 -5.75
C ALA A 184 -6.22 -5.74 -6.71
N ARG A 185 -6.39 -6.33 -7.89
CA ARG A 185 -7.43 -5.92 -8.84
C ARG A 185 -8.84 -6.09 -8.26
N ARG A 186 -9.11 -7.21 -7.59
CA ARG A 186 -10.39 -7.43 -6.89
C ARG A 186 -10.61 -6.46 -5.74
N ALA A 187 -9.58 -6.14 -4.97
CA ALA A 187 -9.66 -5.14 -3.92
C ALA A 187 -9.89 -3.74 -4.50
N ALA A 188 -9.24 -3.40 -5.61
CA ALA A 188 -9.44 -2.14 -6.32
C ALA A 188 -10.90 -1.99 -6.77
N ASP A 189 -11.48 -3.03 -7.38
CA ASP A 189 -12.89 -3.06 -7.77
C ASP A 189 -13.83 -2.96 -6.56
N TYR A 190 -13.56 -3.74 -5.50
CA TYR A 190 -14.42 -3.80 -4.31
C TYR A 190 -14.46 -2.48 -3.54
N TYR A 191 -13.31 -1.81 -3.40
CA TYR A 191 -13.20 -0.56 -2.65
C TYR A 191 -13.27 0.71 -3.51
N GLY A 192 -13.32 0.58 -4.83
CA GLY A 192 -13.35 1.71 -5.77
C GLY A 192 -12.03 2.47 -5.83
N TRP A 193 -10.89 1.76 -5.89
CA TRP A 193 -9.59 2.42 -6.04
C TRP A 193 -9.39 2.96 -7.44
N VAL A 194 -8.60 4.02 -7.57
CA VAL A 194 -8.19 4.57 -8.86
C VAL A 194 -6.98 3.79 -9.37
N SER A 195 -7.19 3.00 -10.41
CA SER A 195 -6.10 2.21 -11.03
C SER A 195 -5.33 3.05 -12.04
N ILE A 196 -4.01 2.97 -11.98
CA ILE A 196 -3.08 3.54 -12.95
C ILE A 196 -2.42 2.40 -13.71
N ASP A 197 -2.77 2.27 -14.98
CA ASP A 197 -2.21 1.24 -15.84
C ASP A 197 -0.72 1.50 -16.09
N TYR A 198 0.05 0.45 -15.93
CA TYR A 198 1.47 0.48 -16.18
C TYR A 198 1.81 0.49 -17.68
N LEU A 199 1.04 -0.27 -18.46
CA LEU A 199 1.17 -0.39 -19.90
C LEU A 199 0.14 0.48 -20.62
N LYS A 200 0.52 0.99 -21.76
CA LYS A 200 -0.39 1.57 -22.76
C LYS A 200 -0.09 0.92 -24.10
N ASP A 201 -1.08 0.31 -24.72
CA ASP A 201 -0.95 -0.41 -25.99
C ASP A 201 0.18 -1.47 -25.96
N GLY A 202 0.37 -2.14 -24.82
CA GLY A 202 1.41 -3.17 -24.63
C GLY A 202 2.83 -2.61 -24.39
N VAL A 203 2.99 -1.29 -24.33
CA VAL A 203 4.29 -0.62 -24.08
C VAL A 203 4.32 -0.02 -22.67
N GLU A 204 5.45 -0.17 -21.99
CA GLU A 204 5.66 0.45 -20.69
C GLU A 204 5.57 1.98 -20.81
N ARG A 205 4.67 2.57 -20.05
CA ARG A 205 4.50 4.02 -19.99
C ARG A 205 5.69 4.68 -19.31
N ASP A 206 6.03 5.88 -19.73
CA ASP A 206 7.06 6.67 -19.09
C ASP A 206 6.76 6.92 -17.61
N VAL A 207 7.82 6.92 -16.79
CA VAL A 207 7.71 7.05 -15.33
C VAL A 207 7.19 8.43 -14.92
N ASP A 208 7.64 9.48 -15.63
CA ASP A 208 7.25 10.86 -15.32
C ASP A 208 5.84 11.18 -15.84
N GLU A 209 5.42 10.57 -16.95
CA GLU A 209 4.02 10.63 -17.44
C GLU A 209 3.06 10.05 -16.41
N LYS A 210 3.33 8.84 -15.92
CA LYS A 210 2.51 8.22 -14.86
C LYS A 210 2.48 9.07 -13.58
N ASN A 211 3.62 9.62 -13.21
CA ASN A 211 3.70 10.48 -12.03
C ASN A 211 2.90 11.77 -12.20
N GLN A 212 2.90 12.36 -13.41
CA GLN A 212 2.08 13.52 -13.70
C GLN A 212 0.59 13.19 -13.59
N GLU A 213 0.14 12.06 -14.14
CA GLU A 213 -1.24 11.62 -14.03
C GLU A 213 -1.67 11.43 -12.57
N ILE A 214 -0.85 10.75 -11.77
CA ILE A 214 -1.08 10.57 -10.32
C ILE A 214 -1.24 11.93 -9.63
N PHE A 215 -0.33 12.86 -9.93
CA PHE A 215 -0.36 14.20 -9.33
C PHE A 215 -1.62 14.97 -9.73
N ASP A 216 -2.02 14.93 -10.99
CA ASP A 216 -3.23 15.59 -11.50
C ASP A 216 -4.51 15.02 -10.88
N ILE A 217 -4.55 13.71 -10.63
CA ILE A 217 -5.65 13.04 -9.91
C ILE A 217 -5.74 13.56 -8.48
N ILE A 218 -4.60 13.64 -7.78
CA ILE A 218 -4.54 14.17 -6.42
C ILE A 218 -5.01 15.64 -6.36
N LEU A 219 -4.52 16.48 -7.28
CA LEU A 219 -4.93 17.90 -7.32
C LEU A 219 -6.44 18.05 -7.54
N ARG A 220 -7.04 17.22 -8.39
CA ARG A 220 -8.50 17.22 -8.57
C ARG A 220 -9.24 16.85 -7.30
N GLU A 221 -8.78 15.83 -6.57
CA GLU A 221 -9.37 15.44 -5.28
C GLU A 221 -9.25 16.55 -4.23
N LEU A 222 -8.13 17.28 -4.21
CA LEU A 222 -7.91 18.39 -3.28
C LEU A 222 -8.70 19.65 -3.68
N GLY A 223 -8.97 19.86 -4.97
CA GLY A 223 -9.72 21.01 -5.50
C GLY A 223 -11.24 20.85 -5.45
N ASN A 224 -11.75 19.65 -5.24
CA ASN A 224 -13.18 19.35 -5.14
C ASN A 224 -13.77 19.66 -3.73
N LYS A 225 -13.38 20.78 -3.14
CA LYS A 225 -13.97 21.28 -1.88
C LYS A 225 -15.08 22.27 -2.14
#